data_ead45ab22922d89e011f6f4daa8d2fb2
#
_entry.id   ead45ab22922d89e011f6f4daa8d2fb2
#
_cell.length_a   1.000
_cell.length_b   1.000
_cell.length_c   1.000
_cell.angle_alpha   90.00
_cell.angle_beta   90.00
_cell.angle_gamma   90.00
#
_symmetry.space_group_name_H-M   'P 1'
#
loop_
_entity.id
_entity.type
_entity.pdbx_description
1 polymer ?
#
loop_
_entity_poly.entity_id
_entity_poly.type
_entity_poly.pdbx_seq_one_letter_code
_entity_poly.pdbx_strand_id
1 'polypeptide(L)'
;PGTVLPFPVHEINRGGQATYHGPGQLVGYPVTDLNRRGRDLHAYVTSLENALIESCARFGVAARIREGLVGVWVEDRKIASIGVGVKKWIAMHGFAINLTRESLPPFLAITPCGIQDVQMTCLENEMPASREKGELMRRFGDVFAEIWEKNS
;
A
#
# COMPACT_ATOMS: atom_id res chain seq x y z
N PRO A 1 11.76 15.19 24.43
CA PRO A 1 10.65 14.44 24.96
C PRO A 1 9.99 13.71 23.80
N GLY A 2 10.11 12.37 23.78
CA GLY A 2 9.55 11.55 22.69
C GLY A 2 8.03 11.62 22.71
N THR A 3 7.42 11.80 21.55
CA THR A 3 5.96 11.73 21.38
C THR A 3 5.53 10.30 21.73
N VAL A 4 4.68 10.13 22.74
CA VAL A 4 4.08 8.84 23.06
C VAL A 4 2.99 8.58 22.03
N LEU A 5 3.19 7.56 21.20
CA LEU A 5 2.18 7.15 20.23
C LEU A 5 1.09 6.32 20.91
N PRO A 6 -0.18 6.44 20.48
CA PRO A 6 -1.30 5.73 21.11
C PRO A 6 -1.37 4.24 20.72
N PHE A 7 -0.37 3.71 20.05
CA PHE A 7 -0.28 2.32 19.58
C PHE A 7 1.15 1.79 19.71
N PRO A 8 1.36 0.46 19.76
CA PRO A 8 2.69 -0.16 19.84
C PRO A 8 3.56 0.21 18.64
N VAL A 9 4.86 0.39 18.87
CA VAL A 9 5.87 0.63 17.85
C VAL A 9 6.74 -0.61 17.70
N HIS A 10 6.88 -1.09 16.48
CA HIS A 10 7.71 -2.24 16.13
C HIS A 10 8.77 -1.83 15.11
N GLU A 11 10.01 -2.16 15.39
CA GLU A 11 11.10 -2.01 14.42
C GLU A 11 11.17 -3.26 13.53
N ILE A 12 11.17 -3.05 12.22
CA ILE A 12 11.24 -4.12 11.23
C ILE A 12 12.26 -3.80 10.14
N ASN A 13 12.83 -4.82 9.54
CA ASN A 13 13.84 -4.70 8.50
C ASN A 13 13.20 -4.64 7.10
N ARG A 14 12.77 -3.44 6.69
CA ARG A 14 12.24 -3.16 5.35
C ARG A 14 12.66 -1.77 4.87
N GLY A 15 12.56 -1.52 3.58
CA GLY A 15 12.71 -0.17 3.02
C GLY A 15 11.59 0.78 3.45
N GLY A 16 11.89 2.07 3.44
CA GLY A 16 10.98 3.14 3.83
C GLY A 16 11.03 3.49 5.32
N GLN A 17 10.32 4.54 5.68
CA GLN A 17 10.24 5.06 7.05
C GLN A 17 9.03 4.50 7.81
N ALA A 18 8.70 5.10 8.95
CA ALA A 18 7.57 4.69 9.77
C ALA A 18 6.25 4.69 8.99
N THR A 19 5.43 3.69 9.22
CA THR A 19 4.06 3.61 8.73
C THR A 19 3.17 3.06 9.84
N TYR A 20 1.87 3.14 9.61
CA TYR A 20 0.86 2.58 10.52
C TYR A 20 0.17 1.40 9.85
N HIS A 21 -0.09 0.35 10.62
CA HIS A 21 -0.94 -0.77 10.22
C HIS A 21 -2.04 -0.98 11.25
N GLY A 22 -3.28 -1.06 10.80
CA GLY A 22 -4.43 -1.25 11.66
C GLY A 22 -5.75 -1.45 10.93
N PRO A 23 -6.87 -1.38 11.65
CA PRO A 23 -8.20 -1.58 11.08
C PRO A 23 -8.45 -0.70 9.85
N GLY A 24 -9.13 -1.24 8.87
CA GLY A 24 -9.43 -0.56 7.62
C GLY A 24 -8.35 -0.65 6.55
N GLN A 25 -7.19 -1.21 6.85
CA GLN A 25 -6.13 -1.50 5.88
C GLN A 25 -6.12 -2.96 5.44
N LEU A 26 -5.80 -3.18 4.17
CA LEU A 26 -5.35 -4.48 3.68
C LEU A 26 -3.83 -4.46 3.58
N VAL A 27 -3.17 -5.40 4.25
CA VAL A 27 -1.72 -5.61 4.16
C VAL A 27 -1.46 -6.86 3.33
N GLY A 28 -0.62 -6.73 2.30
CA GLY A 28 -0.24 -7.82 1.41
C GLY A 28 1.26 -8.10 1.45
N TYR A 29 1.63 -9.37 1.55
CA TYR A 29 3.01 -9.84 1.55
C TYR A 29 3.28 -10.80 0.37
N PRO A 30 3.41 -10.31 -0.86
CA PRO A 30 3.76 -11.15 -2.00
C PRO A 30 5.23 -11.54 -1.93
N VAL A 31 5.52 -12.70 -1.34
CA VAL A 31 6.87 -13.25 -1.27
C VAL A 31 7.28 -13.74 -2.66
N THR A 32 8.34 -13.17 -3.21
CA THR A 32 8.73 -13.41 -4.61
C THR A 32 10.21 -13.71 -4.74
N ASP A 33 10.54 -14.76 -5.50
CA ASP A 33 11.91 -15.07 -5.87
C ASP A 33 12.38 -14.20 -7.05
N LEU A 34 13.11 -13.14 -6.74
CA LEU A 34 13.65 -12.21 -7.73
C LEU A 34 14.78 -12.81 -8.57
N ASN A 35 15.36 -13.96 -8.18
CA ASN A 35 16.32 -14.64 -9.02
C ASN A 35 15.70 -15.03 -10.37
N ARG A 36 14.42 -15.36 -10.37
CA ARG A 36 13.64 -15.70 -11.57
C ARG A 36 13.13 -14.49 -12.34
N ARG A 37 13.30 -13.27 -11.79
CA ARG A 37 12.79 -12.01 -12.33
C ARG A 37 13.92 -10.99 -12.62
N GLY A 38 15.11 -11.49 -12.96
CA GLY A 38 16.24 -10.62 -13.34
C GLY A 38 16.91 -9.87 -12.19
N ARG A 39 16.60 -10.16 -10.93
CA ARG A 39 17.17 -9.51 -9.74
C ARG A 39 17.00 -7.98 -9.75
N ASP A 40 15.87 -7.51 -10.22
CA ASP A 40 15.54 -6.09 -10.30
C ASP A 40 14.48 -5.73 -9.25
N LEU A 41 14.93 -5.11 -8.16
CA LEU A 41 14.05 -4.66 -7.08
C LEU A 41 13.17 -3.49 -7.51
N HIS A 42 13.68 -2.61 -8.36
CA HIS A 42 12.93 -1.45 -8.83
C HIS A 42 11.75 -1.90 -9.71
N ALA A 43 12.02 -2.79 -10.65
CA ALA A 43 10.97 -3.41 -11.48
C ALA A 43 9.93 -4.16 -10.63
N TYR A 44 10.36 -4.83 -9.57
CA TYR A 44 9.46 -5.50 -8.64
C TYR A 44 8.54 -4.52 -7.90
N VAL A 45 9.08 -3.44 -7.35
CA VAL A 45 8.28 -2.39 -6.68
C VAL A 45 7.28 -1.79 -7.65
N THR A 46 7.72 -1.46 -8.87
CA THR A 46 6.83 -0.94 -9.93
C THR A 46 5.72 -1.93 -10.28
N SER A 47 6.01 -3.23 -10.29
CA SER A 47 4.98 -4.24 -10.54
C SER A 47 3.92 -4.29 -9.44
N LEU A 48 4.30 -4.08 -8.17
CA LEU A 48 3.37 -3.94 -7.05
C LEU A 48 2.49 -2.70 -7.19
N GLU A 49 3.09 -1.56 -7.54
CA GLU A 49 2.37 -0.31 -7.78
C GLU A 49 1.33 -0.48 -8.89
N ASN A 50 1.72 -1.07 -10.01
CA ASN A 50 0.82 -1.32 -11.14
C ASN A 50 -0.33 -2.27 -10.78
N ALA A 51 -0.06 -3.34 -10.05
CA ALA A 51 -1.10 -4.27 -9.59
C ALA A 51 -2.11 -3.58 -8.66
N LEU A 52 -1.63 -2.71 -7.76
CA LEU A 52 -2.50 -1.92 -6.88
C LEU A 52 -3.34 -0.90 -7.65
N ILE A 53 -2.74 -0.22 -8.65
CA ILE A 53 -3.44 0.73 -9.52
C ILE A 53 -4.54 0.02 -10.31
N GLU A 54 -4.25 -1.12 -10.92
CA GLU A 54 -5.22 -1.92 -11.65
C GLU A 54 -6.35 -2.41 -10.71
N SER A 55 -5.99 -2.82 -9.49
CA SER A 55 -6.98 -3.21 -8.47
C SER A 55 -7.91 -2.04 -8.12
N CYS A 56 -7.36 -0.85 -7.87
CA CYS A 56 -8.16 0.37 -7.62
C CYS A 56 -9.11 0.67 -8.78
N ALA A 57 -8.65 0.51 -10.02
CA ALA A 57 -9.47 0.76 -11.20
C ALA A 57 -10.70 -0.15 -11.28
N ARG A 58 -10.62 -1.40 -10.80
CA ARG A 58 -11.78 -2.31 -10.71
C ARG A 58 -12.86 -1.79 -9.77
N PHE A 59 -12.51 -0.92 -8.82
CA PHE A 59 -13.44 -0.24 -7.91
C PHE A 59 -13.83 1.16 -8.39
N GLY A 60 -13.41 1.56 -9.59
CA GLY A 60 -13.73 2.86 -10.17
C GLY A 60 -12.85 4.01 -9.64
N VAL A 61 -11.69 3.69 -9.09
CA VAL A 61 -10.74 4.68 -8.54
C VAL A 61 -9.54 4.82 -9.47
N ALA A 62 -9.30 6.02 -9.97
CA ALA A 62 -8.16 6.35 -10.83
C ALA A 62 -6.92 6.66 -9.95
N ALA A 63 -6.16 5.62 -9.65
CA ALA A 63 -4.91 5.73 -8.91
C ALA A 63 -3.70 5.81 -9.85
N ARG A 64 -2.58 6.33 -9.34
CA ARG A 64 -1.36 6.54 -10.13
C ARG A 64 -0.09 6.43 -9.30
N ILE A 65 1.03 6.25 -9.98
CA ILE A 65 2.38 6.47 -9.44
C ILE A 65 2.67 7.98 -9.46
N ARG A 66 3.45 8.45 -8.49
CA ARG A 66 4.07 9.80 -8.51
C ARG A 66 5.59 9.63 -8.63
N GLU A 67 6.17 10.32 -9.59
CA GLU A 67 7.61 10.28 -9.83
C GLU A 67 8.42 10.64 -8.58
N GLY A 68 9.43 9.81 -8.27
CA GLY A 68 10.28 9.99 -7.10
C GLY A 68 9.67 9.58 -5.75
N LEU A 69 8.42 9.13 -5.73
CA LEU A 69 7.69 8.75 -4.51
C LEU A 69 7.14 7.34 -4.63
N VAL A 70 7.66 6.41 -3.82
CA VAL A 70 7.17 5.02 -3.78
C VAL A 70 5.79 4.97 -3.13
N GLY A 71 4.86 4.27 -3.78
CA GLY A 71 3.49 4.09 -3.32
C GLY A 71 2.46 4.41 -4.39
N VAL A 72 1.19 4.38 -4.02
CA VAL A 72 0.07 4.63 -4.94
C VAL A 72 -0.76 5.81 -4.45
N TRP A 73 -1.20 6.64 -5.40
CA TRP A 73 -1.79 7.94 -5.14
C TRP A 73 -3.09 8.15 -5.93
N VAL A 74 -4.02 8.86 -5.33
CA VAL A 74 -5.19 9.42 -5.99
C VAL A 74 -5.04 10.94 -5.93
N GLU A 75 -4.79 11.58 -7.06
CA GLU A 75 -4.34 12.98 -7.12
C GLU A 75 -3.12 13.21 -6.21
N ASP A 76 -3.25 14.04 -5.15
CA ASP A 76 -2.18 14.34 -4.20
C ASP A 76 -2.25 13.52 -2.91
N ARG A 77 -3.24 12.63 -2.81
CA ARG A 77 -3.50 11.83 -1.61
C ARG A 77 -2.94 10.42 -1.77
N LYS A 78 -2.21 9.97 -0.77
CA LYS A 78 -1.62 8.63 -0.77
C LYS A 78 -2.65 7.59 -0.31
N ILE A 79 -2.88 6.57 -1.12
CA ILE A 79 -3.82 5.47 -0.81
C ILE A 79 -3.10 4.19 -0.37
N ALA A 80 -1.90 3.94 -0.90
CA ALA A 80 -1.12 2.75 -0.55
C ALA A 80 0.36 3.07 -0.32
N SER A 81 0.93 2.41 0.67
CA SER A 81 2.35 2.44 1.00
C SER A 81 3.00 1.11 0.63
N ILE A 82 4.23 1.16 0.14
CA ILE A 82 5.02 -0.02 -0.21
C ILE A 82 6.32 0.01 0.58
N GLY A 83 6.66 -1.10 1.22
CA GLY A 83 7.91 -1.30 1.92
C GLY A 83 8.38 -2.73 1.75
N VAL A 84 9.46 -2.94 1.01
CA VAL A 84 10.00 -4.26 0.66
C VAL A 84 11.35 -4.47 1.32
N GLY A 85 11.58 -5.66 1.84
CA GLY A 85 12.88 -6.17 2.24
C GLY A 85 13.33 -7.26 1.27
N VAL A 86 14.64 -7.39 1.04
CA VAL A 86 15.20 -8.44 0.19
C VAL A 86 16.31 -9.17 0.92
N LYS A 87 16.24 -10.50 0.93
CA LYS A 87 17.29 -11.37 1.45
C LYS A 87 17.55 -12.49 0.45
N LYS A 88 18.79 -12.63 -0.01
CA LYS A 88 19.19 -13.61 -1.04
C LYS A 88 18.32 -13.56 -2.31
N TRP A 89 17.90 -12.36 -2.69
CA TRP A 89 16.99 -12.10 -3.80
C TRP A 89 15.57 -12.67 -3.62
N ILE A 90 15.19 -12.99 -2.39
CA ILE A 90 13.80 -13.23 -2.04
C ILE A 90 13.22 -11.94 -1.49
N ALA A 91 12.22 -11.39 -2.15
CA ALA A 91 11.49 -10.23 -1.68
C ALA A 91 10.50 -10.61 -0.59
N MET A 92 10.46 -9.82 0.47
CA MET A 92 9.61 -9.99 1.65
C MET A 92 8.92 -8.68 1.99
N HIS A 93 7.93 -8.74 2.90
CA HIS A 93 7.03 -7.63 3.15
C HIS A 93 6.21 -7.32 1.91
N GLY A 94 5.84 -6.09 1.63
CA GLY A 94 5.02 -5.76 0.48
C GLY A 94 4.35 -4.40 0.61
N PHE A 95 3.02 -4.39 0.77
CA PHE A 95 2.25 -3.15 0.77
C PHE A 95 1.18 -3.11 1.86
N ALA A 96 0.71 -1.89 2.13
CA ALA A 96 -0.51 -1.62 2.87
C ALA A 96 -1.36 -0.63 2.09
N ILE A 97 -2.61 -0.97 1.80
CA ILE A 97 -3.58 -0.08 1.17
C ILE A 97 -4.70 0.25 2.13
N ASN A 98 -5.05 1.53 2.21
CA ASN A 98 -6.18 2.00 3.01
C ASN A 98 -7.49 1.72 2.27
N LEU A 99 -8.35 0.89 2.81
CA LEU A 99 -9.62 0.52 2.17
C LEU A 99 -10.81 1.26 2.76
N THR A 100 -10.90 1.37 4.09
CA THR A 100 -11.99 2.06 4.76
C THR A 100 -11.51 3.29 5.53
N ARG A 101 -12.44 4.20 5.86
CA ARG A 101 -12.16 5.44 6.60
C ARG A 101 -11.54 5.20 7.96
N GLU A 102 -11.78 4.04 8.56
CA GLU A 102 -11.22 3.64 9.85
C GLU A 102 -9.68 3.64 9.85
N SER A 103 -9.06 3.44 8.68
CA SER A 103 -7.59 3.42 8.53
C SER A 103 -6.93 4.80 8.65
N LEU A 104 -7.66 5.90 8.51
CA LEU A 104 -7.07 7.24 8.31
C LEU A 104 -6.65 7.97 9.59
N PRO A 105 -7.45 7.99 10.70
CA PRO A 105 -7.13 8.82 11.87
C PRO A 105 -5.75 8.59 12.47
N PRO A 106 -5.21 7.35 12.56
CA PRO A 106 -3.89 7.12 13.15
C PRO A 106 -2.73 7.77 12.39
N PHE A 107 -2.88 8.05 11.11
CA PHE A 107 -1.84 8.75 10.33
C PHE A 107 -1.63 10.20 10.77
N LEU A 108 -2.58 10.81 11.47
CA LEU A 108 -2.42 12.14 12.04
C LEU A 108 -1.39 12.18 13.18
N ALA A 109 -1.09 11.02 13.79
CA ALA A 109 -0.13 10.89 14.88
C ALA A 109 1.30 10.60 14.40
N ILE A 110 1.50 10.34 13.11
CA ILE A 110 2.82 10.03 12.52
C ILE A 110 3.03 10.88 11.27
N THR A 111 4.31 11.03 10.88
CA THR A 111 4.66 11.57 9.55
C THR A 111 4.86 10.39 8.60
N PRO A 112 3.89 10.06 7.73
CA PRO A 112 3.98 8.88 6.87
C PRO A 112 5.15 9.00 5.91
N CYS A 113 5.99 7.95 5.84
CA CYS A 113 7.11 7.84 4.88
C CYS A 113 8.11 9.01 4.94
N GLY A 114 8.18 9.77 6.06
CA GLY A 114 9.09 10.90 6.23
C GLY A 114 8.82 12.09 5.33
N ILE A 115 7.71 12.10 4.62
CA ILE A 115 7.28 13.24 3.80
C ILE A 115 6.34 14.08 4.66
N GLN A 116 6.72 15.34 4.90
CA GLN A 116 5.85 16.28 5.60
C GLN A 116 4.62 16.58 4.74
N ASP A 117 3.48 16.72 5.38
CA ASP A 117 2.20 17.14 4.78
C ASP A 117 1.61 16.15 3.73
N VAL A 118 1.99 14.86 3.77
CA VAL A 118 1.32 13.86 2.95
C VAL A 118 -0.09 13.62 3.47
N GLN A 119 -1.06 13.95 2.63
CA GLN A 119 -2.46 13.61 2.90
C GLN A 119 -2.70 12.15 2.54
N MET A 120 -3.26 11.38 3.49
CA MET A 120 -3.68 10.00 3.28
C MET A 120 -5.15 9.96 2.85
N THR A 121 -5.48 8.97 2.02
CA THR A 121 -6.86 8.66 1.64
C THR A 121 -7.12 7.15 1.70
N CYS A 122 -8.35 6.74 1.46
CA CYS A 122 -8.76 5.34 1.41
C CYS A 122 -9.69 5.08 0.21
N LEU A 123 -9.79 3.81 -0.19
CA LEU A 123 -10.60 3.39 -1.34
C LEU A 123 -12.06 3.83 -1.19
N GLU A 124 -12.64 3.66 0.00
CA GLU A 124 -14.02 4.02 0.31
C GLU A 124 -14.33 5.50 0.03
N ASN A 125 -13.39 6.41 0.30
CA ASN A 125 -13.55 7.84 0.04
C ASN A 125 -13.48 8.18 -1.44
N GLU A 126 -12.64 7.46 -2.18
CA GLU A 126 -12.36 7.74 -3.59
C GLU A 126 -13.32 7.01 -4.55
N MET A 127 -14.00 5.98 -4.08
CA MET A 127 -14.99 5.23 -4.89
C MET A 127 -16.18 6.11 -5.27
N PRO A 128 -16.70 5.95 -6.50
CA PRO A 128 -17.98 6.56 -6.88
C PRO A 128 -19.10 6.17 -5.91
N ALA A 129 -20.03 7.10 -5.65
CA ALA A 129 -21.17 6.86 -4.76
C ALA A 129 -22.06 5.68 -5.22
N SER A 130 -22.10 5.41 -6.53
CA SER A 130 -22.84 4.31 -7.14
C SER A 130 -22.25 2.91 -6.89
N ARG A 131 -21.01 2.84 -6.38
CA ARG A 131 -20.34 1.56 -6.11
C ARG A 131 -20.65 1.06 -4.71
N GLU A 132 -20.92 -0.24 -4.63
CA GLU A 132 -21.09 -0.92 -3.35
C GLU A 132 -19.80 -0.90 -2.53
N LYS A 133 -19.93 -0.52 -1.25
CA LYS A 133 -18.80 -0.38 -0.31
C LYS A 133 -18.68 -1.52 0.69
N GLY A 134 -19.57 -2.50 0.63
CA GLY A 134 -19.53 -3.66 1.52
C GLY A 134 -18.36 -4.59 1.23
N GLU A 135 -17.86 -5.26 2.27
CA GLU A 135 -16.81 -6.28 2.18
C GLU A 135 -15.54 -5.87 1.41
N LEU A 136 -15.14 -4.58 1.47
CA LEU A 136 -14.01 -4.06 0.70
C LEU A 136 -12.72 -4.85 0.92
N MET A 137 -12.45 -5.29 2.17
CA MET A 137 -11.25 -6.07 2.50
C MET A 137 -11.16 -7.36 1.68
N ARG A 138 -12.23 -8.15 1.70
CA ARG A 138 -12.28 -9.42 0.96
C ARG A 138 -12.25 -9.19 -0.55
N ARG A 139 -13.15 -8.33 -1.04
CA ARG A 139 -13.28 -8.07 -2.48
C ARG A 139 -12.01 -7.50 -3.09
N PHE A 140 -11.34 -6.57 -2.41
CA PHE A 140 -10.09 -6.01 -2.90
C PHE A 140 -8.97 -7.04 -2.86
N GLY A 141 -8.89 -7.85 -1.80
CA GLY A 141 -7.91 -8.92 -1.69
C GLY A 141 -8.03 -9.94 -2.82
N ASP A 142 -9.26 -10.37 -3.15
CA ASP A 142 -9.54 -11.29 -4.25
C ASP A 142 -9.11 -10.69 -5.62
N VAL A 143 -9.46 -9.44 -5.87
CA VAL A 143 -9.08 -8.72 -7.11
C VAL A 143 -7.57 -8.56 -7.23
N PHE A 144 -6.90 -8.15 -6.15
CA PHE A 144 -5.44 -8.01 -6.16
C PHE A 144 -4.75 -9.35 -6.43
N ALA A 145 -5.18 -10.42 -5.77
CA ALA A 145 -4.60 -11.76 -5.97
C ALA A 145 -4.75 -12.21 -7.43
N GLU A 146 -5.93 -12.05 -8.03
CA GLU A 146 -6.17 -12.37 -9.44
C GLU A 146 -5.21 -11.61 -10.37
N ILE A 147 -5.07 -10.30 -10.17
CA ILE A 147 -4.20 -9.45 -10.99
C ILE A 147 -2.73 -9.83 -10.80
N TRP A 148 -2.32 -10.05 -9.55
CA TRP A 148 -0.94 -10.41 -9.22
C TRP A 148 -0.53 -11.74 -9.84
N GLU A 149 -1.38 -12.76 -9.74
CA GLU A 149 -1.11 -14.09 -10.33
C GLU A 149 -0.98 -14.05 -11.86
N LYS A 150 -1.77 -13.22 -12.54
CA LYS A 150 -1.69 -13.07 -14.00
C LYS A 150 -0.40 -12.40 -14.47
N ASN A 151 0.19 -11.54 -13.64
CA ASN A 151 1.35 -10.72 -13.98
C ASN A 151 2.65 -11.22 -13.32
N SER A 152 2.58 -12.37 -12.64
CA SER A 152 3.69 -12.92 -11.83
C SER A 152 4.56 -13.91 -12.58
#